data_e5a75b63a6a5072ac878cf142ecd9446
#
_entry.id   e5a75b63a6a5072ac878cf142ecd9446
#
_cell.length_a   1.000
_cell.length_b   1.000
_cell.length_c   1.000
_cell.angle_alpha   90.00
_cell.angle_beta   90.00
_cell.angle_gamma   90.00
#
_symmetry.space_group_name_H-M   'P 1'
#
loop_
_entity.id
_entity.type
_entity.pdbx_description
1 polymer ?
#
loop_
_entity_poly.entity_id
_entity_poly.type
_entity_poly.pdbx_seq_one_letter_code
_entity_poly.pdbx_strand_id
1 'polypeptide(L)'
;MKTTIILTCLILAIMIISQSFVAKGTKETEAHAYTVLKVYDQFEIRKYAPALFSGVKLKSKGYKESSGKGFRMLAGYIFGNNEKNQKIAMTTPVVMQLGDTTKMFFKVPDGYSIEELPQPNDTNIVFEKQEEKIMAAIRFNGWADDDKIKHYTAILKNALDKENIQHTNAFSFLGYNPPYELVNRRNEIAVELIQYSNNK
;
A
#
# COMPACT_ATOMS: atom_id res chain seq x y z
N MET A 1 23.60 -4.11 -39.08
CA MET A 1 22.31 -3.36 -38.97
C MET A 1 21.10 -4.28 -38.78
N LYS A 2 20.78 -5.24 -39.65
CA LYS A 2 19.61 -6.16 -39.49
C LYS A 2 19.68 -7.01 -38.23
N THR A 3 20.83 -7.58 -37.87
CA THR A 3 21.02 -8.38 -36.64
C THR A 3 20.85 -7.57 -35.37
N THR A 4 21.29 -6.31 -35.34
CA THR A 4 21.13 -5.40 -34.19
C THR A 4 19.67 -5.08 -33.98
N ILE A 5 18.92 -4.81 -35.04
CA ILE A 5 17.47 -4.54 -34.98
C ILE A 5 16.71 -5.77 -34.45
N ILE A 6 17.02 -6.96 -34.92
CA ILE A 6 16.38 -8.22 -34.47
C ILE A 6 16.65 -8.43 -32.98
N LEU A 7 17.90 -8.24 -32.54
CA LEU A 7 18.25 -8.39 -31.12
C LEU A 7 17.50 -7.39 -30.24
N THR A 8 17.40 -6.13 -30.68
CA THR A 8 16.66 -5.10 -29.94
C THR A 8 15.17 -5.44 -29.84
N CYS A 9 14.55 -5.90 -30.94
CA CYS A 9 13.15 -6.33 -30.93
C CYS A 9 12.92 -7.53 -30.01
N LEU A 10 13.86 -8.47 -29.95
CA LEU A 10 13.78 -9.64 -29.07
C LEU A 10 13.84 -9.23 -27.59
N ILE A 11 14.75 -8.32 -27.24
CA ILE A 11 14.87 -7.78 -25.87
C ILE A 11 13.59 -7.05 -25.45
N LEU A 12 13.03 -6.22 -26.35
CA LEU A 12 11.77 -5.54 -26.09
C LEU A 12 10.60 -6.51 -25.89
N ALA A 13 10.52 -7.56 -26.72
CA ALA A 13 9.50 -8.59 -26.59
C ALA A 13 9.61 -9.32 -25.25
N ILE A 14 10.80 -9.70 -24.82
CA ILE A 14 11.06 -10.33 -23.53
C ILE A 14 10.65 -9.41 -22.38
N MET A 15 10.96 -8.10 -22.45
CA MET A 15 10.54 -7.13 -21.45
C MET A 15 9.01 -7.01 -21.37
N ILE A 16 8.30 -6.94 -22.48
CA ILE A 16 6.84 -6.87 -22.50
C ILE A 16 6.22 -8.12 -21.88
N ILE A 17 6.71 -9.30 -22.25
CA ILE A 17 6.23 -10.57 -21.72
C ILE A 17 6.47 -10.64 -20.22
N SER A 18 7.67 -10.29 -19.73
CA SER A 18 7.99 -10.29 -18.30
C SER A 18 7.10 -9.35 -17.50
N GLN A 19 6.82 -8.13 -18.00
CA GLN A 19 5.91 -7.20 -17.35
C GLN A 19 4.45 -7.71 -17.30
N SER A 20 4.02 -8.48 -18.31
CA SER A 20 2.68 -9.08 -18.31
C SER A 20 2.55 -10.15 -17.20
N PHE A 21 3.57 -10.97 -16.98
CA PHE A 21 3.59 -11.94 -15.87
C PHE A 21 3.60 -11.25 -14.50
N VAL A 22 4.40 -10.20 -14.35
CA VAL A 22 4.45 -9.41 -13.11
C VAL A 22 3.09 -8.79 -12.80
N ALA A 23 2.45 -8.15 -13.78
CA ALA A 23 1.14 -7.53 -13.61
C ALA A 23 0.05 -8.56 -13.25
N LYS A 24 0.13 -9.78 -13.79
CA LYS A 24 -0.77 -10.87 -13.41
C LYS A 24 -0.55 -11.28 -11.96
N GLY A 25 0.70 -11.51 -11.54
CA GLY A 25 1.03 -11.85 -10.16
C GLY A 25 0.57 -10.80 -9.14
N THR A 26 0.70 -9.51 -9.48
CA THR A 26 0.22 -8.41 -8.63
C THR A 26 -1.31 -8.44 -8.47
N LYS A 27 -2.07 -8.79 -9.52
CA LYS A 27 -3.53 -8.93 -9.44
C LYS A 27 -3.99 -10.13 -8.60
N GLU A 28 -3.19 -11.18 -8.55
CA GLU A 28 -3.46 -12.40 -7.77
C GLU A 28 -3.00 -12.27 -6.30
N THR A 29 -2.23 -11.25 -5.97
CA THR A 29 -1.79 -10.99 -4.59
C THR A 29 -2.99 -10.60 -3.73
N GLU A 30 -3.12 -11.23 -2.56
CA GLU A 30 -4.18 -10.92 -1.60
C GLU A 30 -4.17 -9.42 -1.25
N ALA A 31 -5.34 -8.80 -1.35
CA ALA A 31 -5.51 -7.38 -1.06
C ALA A 31 -6.36 -7.15 0.18
N HIS A 32 -6.13 -6.03 0.87
CA HIS A 32 -7.04 -5.61 1.94
C HIS A 32 -8.44 -5.38 1.38
N ALA A 33 -9.39 -6.18 1.85
CA ALA A 33 -10.76 -6.17 1.36
C ALA A 33 -11.49 -4.87 1.74
N TYR A 34 -12.25 -4.31 0.79
CA TYR A 34 -13.13 -3.18 1.03
C TYR A 34 -14.38 -3.23 0.16
N THR A 35 -15.42 -2.55 0.60
CA THR A 35 -16.62 -2.29 -0.18
C THR A 35 -16.69 -0.80 -0.52
N VAL A 36 -16.97 -0.46 -1.78
CA VAL A 36 -17.19 0.93 -2.18
C VAL A 36 -18.59 1.34 -1.72
N LEU A 37 -18.66 2.37 -0.87
CA LEU A 37 -19.93 2.93 -0.38
C LEU A 37 -20.45 4.04 -1.29
N LYS A 38 -19.55 4.88 -1.79
CA LYS A 38 -19.89 6.00 -2.67
C LYS A 38 -18.72 6.35 -3.59
N VAL A 39 -19.05 6.71 -4.83
CA VAL A 39 -18.08 7.18 -5.83
C VAL A 39 -18.33 8.66 -6.09
N TYR A 40 -17.26 9.44 -6.00
CA TYR A 40 -17.21 10.85 -6.39
C TYR A 40 -16.31 11.00 -7.62
N ASP A 41 -16.30 12.15 -8.22
CA ASP A 41 -15.51 12.41 -9.45
C ASP A 41 -14.00 12.11 -9.24
N GLN A 42 -13.44 12.50 -8.10
CA GLN A 42 -11.99 12.38 -7.83
C GLN A 42 -11.63 11.31 -6.81
N PHE A 43 -12.56 10.81 -6.00
CA PHE A 43 -12.30 9.87 -4.92
C PHE A 43 -13.48 8.93 -4.68
N GLU A 44 -13.21 7.88 -3.91
CA GLU A 44 -14.24 6.94 -3.44
C GLU A 44 -14.28 6.92 -1.92
N ILE A 45 -15.46 6.69 -1.37
CA ILE A 45 -15.63 6.33 0.04
C ILE A 45 -15.75 4.82 0.11
N ARG A 46 -14.90 4.22 0.92
CA ARG A 46 -14.77 2.77 1.05
C ARG A 46 -14.87 2.35 2.51
N LYS A 47 -15.48 1.21 2.74
CA LYS A 47 -15.52 0.53 4.02
C LYS A 47 -14.53 -0.63 3.97
N TYR A 48 -13.42 -0.51 4.70
CA TYR A 48 -12.39 -1.54 4.80
C TYR A 48 -12.75 -2.55 5.89
N ALA A 49 -12.56 -3.83 5.58
CA ALA A 49 -12.75 -4.90 6.54
C ALA A 49 -11.73 -4.84 7.69
N PRO A 50 -12.05 -5.38 8.87
CA PRO A 50 -11.06 -5.58 9.93
C PRO A 50 -9.89 -6.41 9.40
N ALA A 51 -8.67 -6.09 9.81
CA ALA A 51 -7.48 -6.84 9.40
C ALA A 51 -6.35 -6.74 10.43
N LEU A 52 -5.47 -7.73 10.41
CA LEU A 52 -4.25 -7.75 11.18
C LEU A 52 -3.09 -7.19 10.35
N PHE A 53 -2.24 -6.39 10.97
CA PHE A 53 -1.09 -5.79 10.32
C PHE A 53 0.19 -6.06 11.11
N SER A 54 1.29 -6.28 10.40
CA SER A 54 2.64 -6.12 10.94
C SER A 54 3.13 -4.70 10.59
N GLY A 55 3.68 -4.00 11.57
CA GLY A 55 4.04 -2.60 11.41
C GLY A 55 5.40 -2.24 12.01
N VAL A 56 6.03 -1.20 11.46
CA VAL A 56 7.23 -0.58 12.01
C VAL A 56 7.07 0.93 12.11
N LYS A 57 7.68 1.50 13.15
CA LYS A 57 7.76 2.96 13.34
C LYS A 57 9.17 3.42 12.99
N LEU A 58 9.29 4.41 12.09
CA LEU A 58 10.54 4.96 11.60
C LEU A 58 10.70 6.40 12.07
N LYS A 59 11.90 6.75 12.52
CA LYS A 59 12.21 8.13 12.95
C LYS A 59 12.40 9.08 11.75
N SER A 60 12.48 8.54 10.54
CA SER A 60 12.62 9.30 9.29
C SER A 60 11.31 9.95 8.88
N LYS A 61 11.39 11.07 8.14
CA LYS A 61 10.25 11.82 7.61
C LYS A 61 10.13 11.61 6.10
N GLY A 62 8.88 11.59 5.60
CA GLY A 62 8.60 11.49 4.18
C GLY A 62 8.76 10.10 3.58
N TYR A 63 8.31 9.99 2.34
CA TYR A 63 8.26 8.72 1.61
C TYR A 63 9.67 8.24 1.18
N LYS A 64 10.46 9.11 0.56
CA LYS A 64 11.77 8.77 -0.01
C LYS A 64 12.73 8.22 1.05
N GLU A 65 12.76 8.85 2.22
CA GLU A 65 13.67 8.46 3.31
C GLU A 65 13.23 7.17 4.00
N SER A 66 11.90 6.96 4.12
CA SER A 66 11.32 5.91 4.95
C SER A 66 10.99 4.62 4.21
N SER A 67 10.60 4.71 2.92
CA SER A 67 10.02 3.60 2.18
C SER A 67 10.95 2.39 2.08
N GLY A 68 12.20 2.59 1.68
CA GLY A 68 13.16 1.51 1.52
C GLY A 68 13.57 0.85 2.85
N LYS A 69 13.68 1.63 3.94
CA LYS A 69 14.06 1.09 5.26
C LYS A 69 12.92 0.28 5.86
N GLY A 70 11.72 0.85 5.92
CA GLY A 70 10.55 0.17 6.48
C GLY A 70 10.19 -1.09 5.70
N PHE A 71 10.25 -1.01 4.36
CA PHE A 71 9.99 -2.18 3.53
C PHE A 71 10.97 -3.33 3.81
N ARG A 72 12.29 -3.06 3.90
CA ARG A 72 13.28 -4.11 4.19
C ARG A 72 13.05 -4.78 5.55
N MET A 73 12.66 -4.04 6.58
CA MET A 73 12.37 -4.60 7.90
C MET A 73 11.17 -5.56 7.84
N LEU A 74 10.04 -5.11 7.30
CA LEU A 74 8.82 -5.92 7.20
C LEU A 74 8.97 -7.08 6.21
N ALA A 75 9.63 -6.84 5.06
CA ALA A 75 9.93 -7.90 4.09
C ALA A 75 10.87 -8.95 4.70
N GLY A 76 11.88 -8.54 5.47
CA GLY A 76 12.74 -9.47 6.22
C GLY A 76 11.90 -10.41 7.08
N TYR A 77 10.98 -9.87 7.86
CA TYR A 77 10.09 -10.65 8.71
C TYR A 77 9.27 -11.67 7.91
N ILE A 78 8.56 -11.25 6.87
CA ILE A 78 7.69 -12.16 6.10
C ILE A 78 8.49 -13.16 5.25
N PHE A 79 9.76 -12.90 4.93
CA PHE A 79 10.62 -13.83 4.20
C PHE A 79 11.44 -14.76 5.10
N GLY A 80 11.14 -14.81 6.40
CA GLY A 80 11.66 -15.80 7.32
C GLY A 80 12.60 -15.26 8.41
N ASN A 81 12.83 -13.94 8.52
CA ASN A 81 13.57 -13.37 9.65
C ASN A 81 12.66 -13.29 10.90
N ASN A 82 12.21 -14.46 11.35
CA ASN A 82 11.37 -14.67 12.52
C ASN A 82 11.80 -15.97 13.25
N GLU A 83 11.32 -16.19 14.45
CA GLU A 83 11.72 -17.29 15.32
C GLU A 83 11.57 -18.70 14.70
N LYS A 84 10.62 -18.85 13.75
CA LYS A 84 10.31 -20.14 13.11
C LYS A 84 10.95 -20.27 11.71
N ASN A 85 11.69 -19.27 11.22
CA ASN A 85 12.13 -19.15 9.82
C ASN A 85 10.99 -19.38 8.83
N GLN A 86 9.76 -19.04 9.24
CA GLN A 86 8.55 -19.25 8.46
C GLN A 86 8.36 -18.12 7.44
N LYS A 87 8.03 -18.51 6.19
CA LYS A 87 7.64 -17.55 5.17
C LYS A 87 6.14 -17.25 5.29
N ILE A 88 5.80 -15.97 5.23
CA ILE A 88 4.45 -15.44 5.21
C ILE A 88 4.23 -14.79 3.84
N ALA A 89 3.07 -15.00 3.23
CA ALA A 89 2.79 -14.44 1.92
C ALA A 89 2.73 -12.90 1.96
N MET A 90 3.21 -12.26 0.89
CA MET A 90 3.06 -10.80 0.72
C MET A 90 1.62 -10.47 0.37
N THR A 91 1.11 -9.38 0.92
CA THR A 91 -0.22 -8.83 0.62
C THR A 91 -0.12 -7.40 0.10
N THR A 92 -1.22 -6.84 -0.38
CA THR A 92 -1.34 -5.45 -0.83
C THR A 92 -2.50 -4.73 -0.15
N PRO A 93 -2.44 -3.41 -0.03
CA PRO A 93 -1.32 -2.50 -0.28
C PRO A 93 -0.28 -2.49 0.86
N VAL A 94 0.91 -2.00 0.57
CA VAL A 94 1.82 -1.47 1.59
C VAL A 94 1.27 -0.12 2.04
N VAL A 95 1.01 0.03 3.33
CA VAL A 95 0.45 1.26 3.89
C VAL A 95 1.55 2.08 4.57
N MET A 96 1.65 3.37 4.27
CA MET A 96 2.56 4.30 4.93
C MET A 96 1.79 5.51 5.47
N GLN A 97 1.79 5.68 6.77
CA GLN A 97 1.34 6.91 7.43
C GLN A 97 2.53 7.86 7.56
N LEU A 98 2.50 8.94 6.77
CA LEU A 98 3.58 9.92 6.73
C LEU A 98 3.29 11.06 7.70
N GLY A 99 4.29 11.46 8.49
CA GLY A 99 4.17 12.51 9.49
C GLY A 99 5.53 12.81 10.13
N ASP A 100 5.56 13.34 11.35
CA ASP A 100 6.79 13.53 12.12
C ASP A 100 7.53 12.23 12.42
N THR A 101 6.80 11.15 12.48
CA THR A 101 7.26 9.76 12.44
C THR A 101 6.48 9.03 11.37
N THR A 102 7.19 8.32 10.49
CA THR A 102 6.56 7.47 9.49
C THR A 102 6.26 6.09 10.09
N LYS A 103 5.04 5.60 9.88
CA LYS A 103 4.70 4.20 10.16
C LYS A 103 4.48 3.47 8.86
N MET A 104 4.99 2.24 8.76
CA MET A 104 4.72 1.37 7.61
C MET A 104 4.05 0.09 8.09
N PHE A 105 3.08 -0.39 7.31
CA PHE A 105 2.32 -1.59 7.63
C PHE A 105 2.20 -2.51 6.43
N PHE A 106 2.31 -3.82 6.69
CA PHE A 106 1.90 -4.89 5.80
C PHE A 106 0.68 -5.58 6.41
N LYS A 107 -0.39 -5.74 5.64
CA LYS A 107 -1.50 -6.57 6.05
C LYS A 107 -0.99 -8.02 6.20
N VAL A 108 -1.34 -8.66 7.27
CA VAL A 108 -1.12 -10.11 7.43
C VAL A 108 -2.15 -10.83 6.55
N PRO A 109 -1.80 -11.93 5.86
CA PRO A 109 -2.76 -12.72 5.12
C PRO A 109 -3.94 -13.15 5.99
N ASP A 110 -5.12 -13.27 5.38
CA ASP A 110 -6.30 -13.74 6.09
C ASP A 110 -6.08 -15.15 6.64
N GLY A 111 -6.71 -15.47 7.77
CA GLY A 111 -6.59 -16.77 8.43
C GLY A 111 -5.50 -16.86 9.50
N TYR A 112 -4.66 -15.84 9.68
CA TYR A 112 -3.73 -15.78 10.82
C TYR A 112 -4.35 -15.03 12.00
N SER A 113 -4.17 -15.57 13.20
CA SER A 113 -4.30 -14.83 14.47
C SER A 113 -2.94 -14.30 14.93
N ILE A 114 -2.91 -13.37 15.89
CA ILE A 114 -1.65 -12.85 16.45
C ILE A 114 -0.83 -13.97 17.09
N GLU A 115 -1.49 -14.92 17.73
CA GLU A 115 -0.89 -16.04 18.45
C GLU A 115 -0.22 -17.05 17.52
N GLU A 116 -0.68 -17.14 16.27
CA GLU A 116 -0.14 -18.07 15.26
C GLU A 116 1.07 -17.50 14.54
N LEU A 117 1.21 -16.15 14.53
CA LEU A 117 2.32 -15.49 13.89
C LEU A 117 3.65 -15.79 14.62
N PRO A 118 4.71 -16.12 13.88
CA PRO A 118 6.03 -16.28 14.48
C PRO A 118 6.52 -14.93 15.01
N GLN A 119 7.22 -14.94 16.15
CA GLN A 119 7.77 -13.70 16.71
C GLN A 119 8.83 -13.11 15.79
N PRO A 120 8.80 -11.79 15.51
CA PRO A 120 9.85 -11.13 14.73
C PRO A 120 11.18 -11.17 15.46
N ASN A 121 12.28 -11.43 14.74
CA ASN A 121 13.63 -11.26 15.30
C ASN A 121 13.99 -9.76 15.45
N ASP A 122 13.34 -8.88 14.69
CA ASP A 122 13.46 -7.43 14.85
C ASP A 122 12.36 -6.92 15.80
N THR A 123 12.77 -6.50 17.00
CA THR A 123 11.88 -6.01 18.07
C THR A 123 11.15 -4.71 17.76
N ASN A 124 11.49 -4.01 16.66
CA ASN A 124 10.77 -2.83 16.18
C ASN A 124 9.50 -3.20 15.43
N ILE A 125 9.31 -4.46 15.06
CA ILE A 125 8.09 -4.93 14.40
C ILE A 125 7.04 -5.24 15.45
N VAL A 126 5.86 -4.65 15.27
CA VAL A 126 4.70 -4.84 16.14
C VAL A 126 3.51 -5.32 15.33
N PHE A 127 2.59 -6.05 15.96
CA PHE A 127 1.32 -6.42 15.36
C PHE A 127 0.22 -5.49 15.84
N GLU A 128 -0.65 -5.09 14.92
CA GLU A 128 -1.77 -4.20 15.18
C GLU A 128 -3.03 -4.75 14.51
N LYS A 129 -4.06 -5.04 15.30
CA LYS A 129 -5.39 -5.33 14.79
C LYS A 129 -6.10 -4.03 14.52
N GLN A 130 -6.53 -3.84 13.28
CA GLN A 130 -7.35 -2.70 12.88
C GLN A 130 -8.78 -3.15 12.68
N GLU A 131 -9.70 -2.44 13.33
CA GLU A 131 -11.13 -2.66 13.18
C GLU A 131 -11.63 -2.13 11.84
N GLU A 132 -12.88 -2.40 11.52
CA GLU A 132 -13.55 -1.86 10.32
C GLU A 132 -13.44 -0.34 10.29
N LYS A 133 -13.08 0.22 9.12
CA LYS A 133 -12.91 1.67 8.94
C LYS A 133 -13.57 2.16 7.67
N ILE A 134 -14.17 3.33 7.73
CA ILE A 134 -14.63 4.05 6.55
C ILE A 134 -13.56 5.06 6.17
N MET A 135 -13.08 4.97 4.94
CA MET A 135 -12.00 5.82 4.44
C MET A 135 -12.40 6.45 3.10
N ALA A 136 -11.95 7.66 2.85
CA ALA A 136 -11.90 8.21 1.51
C ALA A 136 -10.57 7.87 0.86
N ALA A 137 -10.58 7.53 -0.44
CA ALA A 137 -9.40 7.16 -1.18
C ALA A 137 -9.38 7.78 -2.58
N ILE A 138 -8.26 8.42 -2.95
CA ILE A 138 -7.98 8.91 -4.30
C ILE A 138 -6.86 8.09 -4.93
N ARG A 139 -7.04 7.66 -6.19
CA ARG A 139 -6.07 6.87 -6.93
C ARG A 139 -5.21 7.73 -7.84
N PHE A 140 -3.93 7.36 -7.97
CA PHE A 140 -3.03 7.92 -8.97
C PHE A 140 -2.06 6.87 -9.53
N ASN A 141 -1.51 7.15 -10.72
CA ASN A 141 -0.65 6.22 -11.46
C ASN A 141 0.83 6.66 -11.44
N GLY A 142 1.69 5.75 -11.88
CA GLY A 142 3.13 5.96 -12.01
C GLY A 142 3.90 5.79 -10.71
N TRP A 143 5.16 6.26 -10.70
CA TRP A 143 6.01 6.19 -9.52
C TRP A 143 5.57 7.21 -8.46
N ALA A 144 5.56 6.76 -7.20
CA ALA A 144 5.30 7.63 -6.06
C ALA A 144 6.61 8.32 -5.61
N ASP A 145 6.47 9.57 -5.21
CA ASP A 145 7.48 10.38 -4.55
C ASP A 145 6.80 11.33 -3.56
N ASP A 146 7.59 12.06 -2.77
CA ASP A 146 7.06 12.96 -1.75
C ASP A 146 6.18 14.07 -2.34
N ASP A 147 6.52 14.61 -3.52
CA ASP A 147 5.77 15.69 -4.17
C ASP A 147 4.41 15.21 -4.68
N LYS A 148 4.36 14.04 -5.34
CA LYS A 148 3.11 13.42 -5.77
C LYS A 148 2.21 13.07 -4.60
N ILE A 149 2.75 12.47 -3.55
CA ILE A 149 2.01 12.14 -2.34
C ILE A 149 1.41 13.40 -1.73
N LYS A 150 2.19 14.47 -1.58
CA LYS A 150 1.71 15.77 -1.11
C LYS A 150 0.64 16.35 -2.01
N HIS A 151 0.83 16.30 -3.32
CA HIS A 151 -0.12 16.79 -4.32
C HIS A 151 -1.48 16.08 -4.22
N TYR A 152 -1.49 14.73 -4.24
CA TYR A 152 -2.74 13.97 -4.16
C TYR A 152 -3.39 14.04 -2.77
N THR A 153 -2.61 14.21 -1.71
CA THR A 153 -3.13 14.51 -0.36
C THR A 153 -3.89 15.83 -0.37
N ALA A 154 -3.35 16.88 -0.98
CA ALA A 154 -4.02 18.17 -1.08
C ALA A 154 -5.31 18.09 -1.92
N ILE A 155 -5.27 17.36 -3.05
CA ILE A 155 -6.47 17.14 -3.88
C ILE A 155 -7.57 16.45 -3.06
N LEU A 156 -7.25 15.34 -2.39
CA LEU A 156 -8.22 14.59 -1.60
C LEU A 156 -8.78 15.46 -0.48
N LYS A 157 -7.92 16.17 0.26
CA LYS A 157 -8.34 17.07 1.34
C LYS A 157 -9.31 18.14 0.82
N ASN A 158 -8.96 18.85 -0.26
CA ASN A 158 -9.81 19.89 -0.84
C ASN A 158 -11.14 19.32 -1.34
N ALA A 159 -11.16 18.12 -1.90
CA ALA A 159 -12.38 17.46 -2.37
C ALA A 159 -13.30 17.10 -1.20
N LEU A 160 -12.74 16.61 -0.09
CA LEU A 160 -13.49 16.30 1.13
C LEU A 160 -14.06 17.58 1.80
N ASP A 161 -13.25 18.63 1.88
CA ASP A 161 -13.66 19.93 2.43
C ASP A 161 -14.83 20.52 1.60
N LYS A 162 -14.77 20.41 0.25
CA LYS A 162 -15.85 20.85 -0.66
C LYS A 162 -17.18 20.12 -0.44
N GLU A 163 -17.10 18.82 -0.16
CA GLU A 163 -18.25 17.97 0.12
C GLU A 163 -18.70 18.02 1.60
N ASN A 164 -18.03 18.83 2.44
CA ASN A 164 -18.26 18.92 3.89
C ASN A 164 -18.12 17.56 4.60
N ILE A 165 -17.20 16.69 4.13
CA ILE A 165 -16.93 15.38 4.71
C ILE A 165 -15.81 15.50 5.73
N GLN A 166 -16.14 15.22 7.01
CA GLN A 166 -15.18 15.28 8.10
C GLN A 166 -14.23 14.07 8.06
N HIS A 167 -12.94 14.33 8.25
CA HIS A 167 -11.90 13.32 8.23
C HIS A 167 -10.85 13.56 9.32
N THR A 168 -10.09 12.53 9.63
CA THR A 168 -8.87 12.66 10.44
C THR A 168 -7.80 13.43 9.64
N ASN A 169 -6.74 13.89 10.31
CA ASN A 169 -5.59 14.47 9.58
C ASN A 169 -4.49 13.44 9.29
N ALA A 170 -4.77 12.16 9.51
CA ALA A 170 -3.82 11.06 9.32
C ALA A 170 -3.94 10.46 7.92
N PHE A 171 -3.41 11.16 6.93
CA PHE A 171 -3.37 10.64 5.55
C PHE A 171 -2.35 9.52 5.42
N SER A 172 -2.72 8.49 4.66
CA SER A 172 -1.89 7.33 4.38
C SER A 172 -1.64 7.20 2.88
N PHE A 173 -0.41 6.87 2.51
CA PHE A 173 -0.06 6.39 1.17
C PHE A 173 -0.25 4.88 1.11
N LEU A 174 -0.84 4.39 0.04
CA LEU A 174 -1.09 2.97 -0.24
C LEU A 174 -0.42 2.59 -1.56
N GLY A 175 0.61 1.73 -1.48
CA GLY A 175 1.34 1.23 -2.64
C GLY A 175 0.95 -0.21 -2.96
N TYR A 176 0.48 -0.47 -4.19
CA TYR A 176 -0.04 -1.78 -4.59
C TYR A 176 0.94 -2.62 -5.39
N ASN A 177 1.93 -2.01 -6.01
CA ASN A 177 2.79 -2.67 -6.97
C ASN A 177 4.21 -2.86 -6.44
N PRO A 178 4.83 -4.02 -6.70
CA PRO A 178 6.22 -4.25 -6.37
C PRO A 178 7.15 -3.30 -7.16
N PRO A 179 8.40 -3.09 -6.69
CA PRO A 179 9.31 -2.12 -7.32
C PRO A 179 9.75 -2.48 -8.74
N TYR A 180 9.65 -3.74 -9.14
CA TYR A 180 10.01 -4.21 -10.48
C TYR A 180 8.85 -4.15 -11.50
N GLU A 181 7.64 -3.80 -11.08
CA GLU A 181 6.53 -3.53 -11.98
C GLU A 181 6.60 -2.09 -12.47
N LEU A 182 6.88 -1.91 -13.77
CA LEU A 182 7.21 -0.61 -14.35
C LEU A 182 5.98 0.14 -14.89
N VAL A 183 4.93 -0.60 -15.26
CA VAL A 183 3.74 -0.07 -15.92
C VAL A 183 2.48 -0.29 -15.09
N ASN A 184 1.44 0.52 -15.34
CA ASN A 184 0.13 0.40 -14.69
C ASN A 184 0.17 0.44 -13.15
N ARG A 185 1.16 1.12 -12.58
CA ARG A 185 1.29 1.24 -11.13
C ARG A 185 0.07 1.92 -10.52
N ARG A 186 -0.48 1.27 -9.49
CA ARG A 186 -1.57 1.80 -8.68
C ARG A 186 -1.02 2.32 -7.35
N ASN A 187 -1.26 3.57 -7.08
CA ASN A 187 -1.02 4.20 -5.78
C ASN A 187 -2.29 4.91 -5.33
N GLU A 188 -2.45 5.07 -4.03
CA GLU A 188 -3.59 5.81 -3.49
C GLU A 188 -3.15 6.64 -2.29
N ILE A 189 -3.88 7.74 -2.07
CA ILE A 189 -3.91 8.44 -0.78
C ILE A 189 -5.26 8.13 -0.16
N ALA A 190 -5.24 7.75 1.11
CA ALA A 190 -6.46 7.47 1.85
C ALA A 190 -6.45 8.16 3.22
N VAL A 191 -7.63 8.49 3.72
CA VAL A 191 -7.83 9.09 5.04
C VAL A 191 -9.10 8.55 5.67
N GLU A 192 -9.06 8.28 6.98
CA GLU A 192 -10.21 7.83 7.75
C GLU A 192 -11.21 8.96 7.95
N LEU A 193 -12.50 8.66 7.73
CA LEU A 193 -13.60 9.59 7.91
C LEU A 193 -14.12 9.55 9.35
N ILE A 194 -14.51 10.73 9.84
CA ILE A 194 -15.10 10.88 11.19
C ILE A 194 -16.62 10.86 11.01
N GLN A 195 -17.31 9.97 11.72
CA GLN A 195 -18.79 9.90 11.77
C GLN A 195 -19.48 9.89 10.39
N TYR A 196 -18.89 9.19 9.40
CA TYR A 196 -19.53 9.05 8.11
C TYR A 196 -20.80 8.20 8.22
N SER A 197 -21.95 8.82 7.97
CA SER A 197 -23.25 8.14 7.84
C SER A 197 -23.63 8.11 6.34
N ASN A 198 -23.87 6.93 5.82
CA ASN A 198 -24.34 6.78 4.44
C ASN A 198 -25.85 7.12 4.39
N ASN A 199 -26.18 8.39 4.63
CA ASN A 199 -27.55 8.82 4.43
C ASN A 199 -27.86 8.78 2.92
N LYS A 200 -28.66 7.80 2.54
CA LYS A 200 -29.30 7.72 1.21
C LYS A 200 -30.26 8.86 1.05
#